data_38c0795030a81fe7de0eac52a5ff5486
#
_entry.id   38c0795030a81fe7de0eac52a5ff5486
#
_cell.length_a   1.000
_cell.length_b   1.000
_cell.length_c   1.000
_cell.angle_alpha   90.00
_cell.angle_beta   90.00
_cell.angle_gamma   90.00
#
_symmetry.space_group_name_H-M   'P 1'
#
loop_
_entity.id
_entity.type
_entity.pdbx_description
1 polymer ?
#
loop_
_entity_poly.entity_id
_entity_poly.type
_entity_poly.pdbx_seq_one_letter_code
_entity_poly.pdbx_strand_id
1 'polypeptide(L)'
;MTVNTTHTLTRPERPAVIAGTKPRPGCAAGDAVLAYLRIQAHTLNTLESAVRADRFDSVHQMRVATRRLRAAFRTFGQIVLPADSEHLTAELHWLGRELGQARDAEVLAAHLRESLQPTPPELLIGPVQARVQGYFAPRRAAARAALLEALDSPRYTRLLAELDRVTAGPARGPLAGAPARDVLPAAVRHAFQQAKRRMRRARHTPAGPARDAALHQVRKSARRARYAAEAASLAEPGKQARRFARQMKKVQSVLGDQHDAVLARQAARDLGIGAHLAGENAFTYGLLQEREHQYAERRQADARHVWRRAARPRHRRWMNTAAG
;
A
#
# COMPACT_ATOMS: atom_id res chain seq x y z
N MET A 1 -36.01 10.98 -19.01
CA MET A 1 -35.00 11.93 -18.53
C MET A 1 -33.90 11.15 -17.82
N THR A 2 -32.83 10.89 -18.52
CA THR A 2 -31.71 10.05 -18.06
C THR A 2 -30.66 10.97 -17.44
N VAL A 3 -30.53 10.93 -16.11
CA VAL A 3 -29.49 11.68 -15.41
C VAL A 3 -28.21 10.83 -15.42
N ASN A 4 -27.30 11.20 -16.30
CA ASN A 4 -26.00 10.59 -16.47
C ASN A 4 -25.06 11.23 -15.42
N THR A 5 -24.94 10.63 -14.22
CA THR A 5 -24.01 11.10 -13.20
C THR A 5 -22.65 10.44 -13.43
N THR A 6 -21.86 11.04 -14.30
CA THR A 6 -20.45 10.71 -14.47
C THR A 6 -19.71 11.15 -13.22
N HIS A 7 -19.45 10.21 -12.28
CA HIS A 7 -18.52 10.43 -11.18
C HIS A 7 -17.11 10.56 -11.75
N THR A 8 -16.73 11.79 -12.03
CA THR A 8 -15.34 12.16 -12.32
C THR A 8 -14.53 11.85 -11.05
N LEU A 9 -13.75 10.76 -11.09
CA LEU A 9 -12.76 10.45 -10.07
C LEU A 9 -11.74 11.59 -10.06
N THR A 10 -11.94 12.55 -9.19
CA THR A 10 -10.98 13.62 -8.91
C THR A 10 -9.66 12.96 -8.52
N ARG A 11 -8.66 13.20 -9.36
CA ARG A 11 -7.27 12.77 -9.17
C ARG A 11 -6.84 13.25 -7.78
N PRO A 12 -6.35 12.36 -6.89
CA PRO A 12 -5.92 12.77 -5.57
C PRO A 12 -4.84 13.86 -5.72
N GLU A 13 -5.08 15.01 -5.11
CA GLU A 13 -4.12 16.10 -5.07
C GLU A 13 -2.79 15.58 -4.54
N ARG A 14 -1.72 15.99 -5.19
CA ARG A 14 -0.37 15.75 -4.68
C ARG A 14 -0.31 16.41 -3.30
N PRO A 15 0.20 15.70 -2.26
CA PRO A 15 0.39 16.33 -0.96
C PRO A 15 1.17 17.64 -1.17
N ALA A 16 0.66 18.72 -0.60
CA ALA A 16 1.28 20.02 -0.68
C ALA A 16 2.76 19.90 -0.31
N VAL A 17 3.63 20.39 -1.17
CA VAL A 17 5.06 20.44 -0.89
C VAL A 17 5.22 21.50 0.19
N ILE A 18 5.50 21.08 1.43
CA ILE A 18 5.83 21.99 2.51
C ILE A 18 7.04 22.82 2.06
N ALA A 19 6.86 24.12 1.96
CA ALA A 19 7.94 25.04 1.59
C ALA A 19 9.14 24.81 2.52
N GLY A 20 10.33 24.59 1.94
CA GLY A 20 11.56 24.33 2.71
C GLY A 20 11.98 22.85 2.85
N THR A 21 11.19 21.87 2.41
CA THR A 21 11.52 20.43 2.59
C THR A 21 12.37 19.81 1.49
N LYS A 22 12.72 20.54 0.44
CA LYS A 22 13.55 19.98 -0.63
C LYS A 22 15.03 20.10 -0.26
N PRO A 23 15.74 18.98 -0.06
CA PRO A 23 17.17 18.98 0.25
C PRO A 23 17.98 19.65 -0.87
N ARG A 24 19.09 20.31 -0.48
CA ARG A 24 20.02 20.92 -1.44
C ARG A 24 20.74 19.83 -2.26
N PRO A 25 21.18 20.13 -3.49
CA PRO A 25 22.10 19.26 -4.21
C PRO A 25 23.32 18.91 -3.34
N GLY A 26 23.77 17.66 -3.35
CA GLY A 26 24.88 17.21 -2.53
C GLY A 26 24.59 17.03 -1.04
N CYS A 27 23.34 17.11 -0.59
CA CYS A 27 22.95 16.95 0.82
C CYS A 27 23.40 15.62 1.44
N ALA A 28 23.49 15.61 2.77
CA ALA A 28 23.68 14.39 3.55
C ALA A 28 22.48 13.44 3.44
N ALA A 29 22.72 12.14 3.64
CA ALA A 29 21.67 11.14 3.62
C ALA A 29 20.61 11.38 4.69
N GLY A 30 21.02 11.88 5.86
CA GLY A 30 20.12 12.29 6.94
C GLY A 30 19.12 13.34 6.51
N ASP A 31 19.58 14.40 5.87
CA ASP A 31 18.71 15.51 5.42
C ASP A 31 17.66 15.03 4.43
N ALA A 32 18.06 14.20 3.46
CA ALA A 32 17.13 13.67 2.46
C ALA A 32 16.07 12.75 3.06
N VAL A 33 16.45 11.88 3.99
CA VAL A 33 15.55 10.95 4.66
C VAL A 33 14.60 11.69 5.60
N LEU A 34 15.12 12.62 6.42
CA LEU A 34 14.30 13.43 7.31
C LEU A 34 13.31 14.31 6.54
N ALA A 35 13.71 14.91 5.43
CA ALA A 35 12.78 15.64 4.58
C ALA A 35 11.60 14.77 4.11
N TYR A 36 11.88 13.53 3.72
CA TYR A 36 10.83 12.58 3.36
C TYR A 36 9.94 12.21 4.53
N LEU A 37 10.53 11.94 5.70
CA LEU A 37 9.78 11.59 6.92
C LEU A 37 8.88 12.74 7.38
N ARG A 38 9.38 13.99 7.37
CA ARG A 38 8.59 15.20 7.69
C ARG A 38 7.35 15.34 6.81
N ILE A 39 7.48 15.14 5.50
CA ILE A 39 6.34 15.18 4.57
C ILE A 39 5.29 14.13 4.95
N GLN A 40 5.71 12.92 5.29
CA GLN A 40 4.76 11.85 5.61
C GLN A 40 4.15 12.01 7.03
N ALA A 41 4.92 12.48 8.02
CA ALA A 41 4.43 12.77 9.35
C ALA A 41 3.39 13.91 9.32
N HIS A 42 3.69 15.00 8.63
CA HIS A 42 2.73 16.07 8.42
C HIS A 42 1.45 15.59 7.73
N THR A 43 1.59 14.78 6.67
CA THR A 43 0.42 14.20 5.99
C THR A 43 -0.42 13.34 6.93
N LEU A 44 0.21 12.58 7.83
CA LEU A 44 -0.49 11.75 8.81
C LEU A 44 -1.28 12.62 9.79
N ASN A 45 -0.66 13.68 10.34
CA ASN A 45 -1.28 14.59 11.29
C ASN A 45 -2.46 15.36 10.66
N THR A 46 -2.29 15.89 9.43
CA THR A 46 -3.34 16.68 8.75
C THR A 46 -4.55 15.85 8.34
N LEU A 47 -4.39 14.53 8.18
CA LEU A 47 -5.48 13.64 7.79
C LEU A 47 -6.34 13.17 8.96
N GLU A 48 -5.91 13.34 10.20
CA GLU A 48 -6.64 12.84 11.37
C GLU A 48 -8.07 13.39 11.44
N SER A 49 -8.24 14.69 11.35
CA SER A 49 -9.56 15.33 11.37
C SER A 49 -10.47 14.84 10.25
N ALA A 50 -9.92 14.65 9.05
CA ALA A 50 -10.65 14.14 7.91
C ALA A 50 -11.05 12.65 8.10
N VAL A 51 -10.19 11.84 8.73
CA VAL A 51 -10.50 10.45 9.11
C VAL A 51 -11.61 10.44 10.16
N ARG A 52 -11.54 11.28 11.20
CA ARG A 52 -12.58 11.38 12.22
C ARG A 52 -13.94 11.82 11.64
N ALA A 53 -13.93 12.70 10.67
CA ALA A 53 -15.12 13.18 9.96
C ALA A 53 -15.60 12.25 8.83
N ASP A 54 -15.01 11.05 8.69
CA ASP A 54 -15.31 10.05 7.63
C ASP A 54 -15.28 10.63 6.20
N ARG A 55 -14.36 11.56 5.95
CA ARG A 55 -14.24 12.16 4.62
C ARG A 55 -13.73 11.14 3.61
N PHE A 56 -14.25 11.24 2.39
CA PHE A 56 -13.88 10.35 1.29
C PHE A 56 -12.35 10.21 1.17
N ASP A 57 -11.88 8.97 1.00
CA ASP A 57 -10.48 8.56 0.81
C ASP A 57 -9.50 8.93 1.95
N SER A 58 -9.95 9.55 3.05
CA SER A 58 -9.09 9.99 4.15
C SER A 58 -8.36 8.83 4.83
N VAL A 59 -9.07 7.75 5.14
CA VAL A 59 -8.50 6.51 5.70
C VAL A 59 -7.45 5.92 4.77
N HIS A 60 -7.71 5.90 3.44
CA HIS A 60 -6.73 5.42 2.48
C HIS A 60 -5.46 6.27 2.45
N GLN A 61 -5.59 7.58 2.43
CA GLN A 61 -4.44 8.49 2.40
C GLN A 61 -3.62 8.39 3.69
N MET A 62 -4.24 8.36 4.87
CA MET A 62 -3.58 8.16 6.15
C MET A 62 -2.85 6.82 6.22
N ARG A 63 -3.47 5.75 5.73
CA ARG A 63 -2.84 4.42 5.59
C ARG A 63 -1.64 4.45 4.63
N VAL A 64 -1.68 5.24 3.58
CA VAL A 64 -0.54 5.42 2.66
C VAL A 64 0.61 6.12 3.36
N ALA A 65 0.37 7.21 4.09
CA ALA A 65 1.38 7.94 4.86
C ALA A 65 2.03 7.03 5.91
N THR A 66 1.24 6.33 6.72
CA THR A 66 1.71 5.35 7.71
C THR A 66 2.61 4.27 7.09
N ARG A 67 2.23 3.73 5.93
CA ARG A 67 3.04 2.71 5.24
C ARG A 67 4.33 3.27 4.66
N ARG A 68 4.35 4.54 4.22
CA ARG A 68 5.54 5.23 3.73
C ARG A 68 6.52 5.49 4.86
N LEU A 69 6.05 6.00 5.99
CA LEU A 69 6.84 6.17 7.22
C LEU A 69 7.49 4.85 7.63
N ARG A 70 6.67 3.80 7.80
CA ARG A 70 7.17 2.48 8.19
C ARG A 70 8.20 1.91 7.21
N ALA A 71 7.99 2.10 5.91
CA ALA A 71 8.94 1.64 4.90
C ALA A 71 10.26 2.45 4.96
N ALA A 72 10.19 3.74 5.22
CA ALA A 72 11.36 4.60 5.35
C ALA A 72 12.19 4.22 6.57
N PHE A 73 11.59 4.09 7.76
CA PHE A 73 12.30 3.63 8.96
C PHE A 73 12.97 2.27 8.76
N ARG A 74 12.27 1.30 8.17
CA ARG A 74 12.84 -0.03 7.88
C ARG A 74 13.95 -0.04 6.84
N THR A 75 13.94 0.92 5.92
CA THR A 75 14.94 0.97 4.83
C THR A 75 16.13 1.81 5.21
N PHE A 76 15.91 2.87 5.98
CA PHE A 76 16.90 3.89 6.30
C PHE A 76 17.24 3.98 7.80
N GLY A 77 17.01 2.89 8.54
CA GLY A 77 17.27 2.85 9.99
C GLY A 77 18.70 3.20 10.37
N GLN A 78 19.67 2.83 9.53
CA GLN A 78 21.08 3.20 9.73
C GLN A 78 21.38 4.70 9.47
N ILE A 79 20.43 5.41 8.90
CA ILE A 79 20.52 6.86 8.67
C ILE A 79 19.83 7.63 9.79
N VAL A 80 18.64 7.19 10.23
CA VAL A 80 17.89 7.88 11.29
C VAL A 80 18.50 7.63 12.66
N LEU A 81 18.26 6.51 13.24
CA LEU A 81 18.87 5.86 14.39
C LEU A 81 18.23 4.46 14.50
N PRO A 82 19.00 3.38 14.65
CA PRO A 82 18.45 2.03 14.66
C PRO A 82 17.36 1.82 15.72
N ALA A 83 17.58 2.25 16.96
CA ALA A 83 16.61 2.09 18.05
C ALA A 83 15.28 2.81 17.79
N ASP A 84 15.30 4.10 17.39
CA ASP A 84 14.10 4.86 17.03
C ASP A 84 13.38 4.21 15.83
N SER A 85 14.14 3.70 14.86
CA SER A 85 13.60 3.08 13.66
C SER A 85 12.88 1.76 13.93
N GLU A 86 13.38 0.94 14.83
CA GLU A 86 12.72 -0.31 15.24
C GLU A 86 11.43 -0.03 15.98
N HIS A 87 11.47 0.83 17.00
CA HIS A 87 10.31 1.20 17.78
C HIS A 87 9.21 1.82 16.92
N LEU A 88 9.52 2.88 16.14
CA LEU A 88 8.54 3.52 15.26
C LEU A 88 8.04 2.59 14.14
N THR A 89 8.85 1.65 13.67
CA THR A 89 8.37 0.61 12.74
C THR A 89 7.29 -0.27 13.36
N ALA A 90 7.41 -0.62 14.64
CA ALA A 90 6.42 -1.42 15.36
C ALA A 90 5.12 -0.62 15.59
N GLU A 91 5.24 0.62 16.07
CA GLU A 91 4.08 1.49 16.31
C GLU A 91 3.32 1.84 15.01
N LEU A 92 4.03 2.16 13.95
CA LEU A 92 3.44 2.37 12.62
C LEU A 92 2.88 1.06 12.01
N HIS A 93 3.32 -0.11 12.46
CA HIS A 93 2.69 -1.38 12.10
C HIS A 93 1.34 -1.53 12.80
N TRP A 94 1.27 -1.22 14.09
CA TRP A 94 0.02 -1.21 14.83
C TRP A 94 -0.99 -0.26 14.18
N LEU A 95 -0.69 1.04 14.02
CA LEU A 95 -1.59 1.99 13.39
C LEU A 95 -2.00 1.55 11.97
N GLY A 96 -1.03 1.03 11.19
CA GLY A 96 -1.29 0.52 9.83
C GLY A 96 -2.19 -0.71 9.79
N ARG A 97 -2.35 -1.45 10.88
CA ARG A 97 -3.30 -2.56 11.01
C ARG A 97 -4.71 -2.02 11.25
N GLU A 98 -4.89 -1.07 12.17
CA GLU A 98 -6.20 -0.46 12.44
C GLU A 98 -6.76 0.25 11.19
N LEU A 99 -5.95 1.11 10.55
CA LEU A 99 -6.29 1.73 9.26
C LEU A 99 -6.52 0.68 8.15
N GLY A 100 -5.86 -0.49 8.27
CA GLY A 100 -5.99 -1.59 7.33
C GLY A 100 -7.36 -2.23 7.39
N GLN A 101 -7.84 -2.58 8.57
CA GLN A 101 -9.13 -3.24 8.76
C GLN A 101 -10.28 -2.37 8.23
N ALA A 102 -10.26 -1.07 8.54
CA ALA A 102 -11.27 -0.13 8.04
C ALA A 102 -11.27 -0.07 6.50
N ARG A 103 -10.10 0.06 5.87
CA ARG A 103 -10.03 0.19 4.41
C ARG A 103 -10.25 -1.11 3.65
N ASP A 104 -9.80 -2.25 4.18
CA ASP A 104 -9.90 -3.54 3.47
C ASP A 104 -11.37 -3.97 3.32
N ALA A 105 -12.24 -3.71 4.31
CA ALA A 105 -13.67 -3.94 4.23
C ALA A 105 -14.37 -3.06 3.17
N GLU A 106 -13.98 -1.77 3.08
CA GLU A 106 -14.51 -0.86 2.05
C GLU A 106 -14.11 -1.29 0.63
N VAL A 107 -12.82 -1.57 0.43
CA VAL A 107 -12.28 -1.94 -0.89
C VAL A 107 -12.91 -3.23 -1.38
N LEU A 108 -13.02 -4.24 -0.50
CA LEU A 108 -13.58 -5.53 -0.88
C LEU A 108 -15.08 -5.43 -1.18
N ALA A 109 -15.83 -4.66 -0.41
CA ALA A 109 -17.25 -4.40 -0.69
C ALA A 109 -17.46 -3.65 -2.02
N ALA A 110 -16.61 -2.67 -2.32
CA ALA A 110 -16.65 -1.96 -3.60
C ALA A 110 -16.30 -2.89 -4.77
N HIS A 111 -15.22 -3.67 -4.64
CA HIS A 111 -14.78 -4.63 -5.65
C HIS A 111 -15.88 -5.65 -5.99
N LEU A 112 -16.52 -6.26 -4.98
CA LEU A 112 -17.61 -7.21 -5.24
C LEU A 112 -18.82 -6.57 -5.90
N ARG A 113 -19.18 -5.33 -5.52
CA ARG A 113 -20.26 -4.59 -6.20
C ARG A 113 -19.93 -4.32 -7.67
N GLU A 114 -18.70 -3.90 -7.96
CA GLU A 114 -18.23 -3.69 -9.34
C GLU A 114 -18.23 -5.00 -10.14
N SER A 115 -17.83 -6.11 -9.53
CA SER A 115 -17.85 -7.44 -10.17
C SER A 115 -19.25 -7.97 -10.44
N LEU A 116 -20.27 -7.50 -9.72
CA LEU A 116 -21.67 -7.84 -9.98
C LEU A 116 -22.27 -7.04 -11.15
N GLN A 117 -21.82 -5.82 -11.41
CA GLN A 117 -22.39 -4.94 -12.45
C GLN A 117 -22.52 -5.56 -13.84
N PRO A 118 -21.50 -6.29 -14.36
CA PRO A 118 -21.61 -6.92 -15.68
C PRO A 118 -22.39 -8.24 -15.68
N THR A 119 -23.07 -8.59 -14.59
CA THR A 119 -23.86 -9.82 -14.49
C THR A 119 -25.27 -9.56 -15.05
N PRO A 120 -25.73 -10.34 -16.06
CA PRO A 120 -27.06 -10.22 -16.57
C PRO A 120 -28.11 -10.40 -15.45
N PRO A 121 -29.24 -9.67 -15.50
CA PRO A 121 -30.27 -9.72 -14.44
C PRO A 121 -30.80 -11.14 -14.16
N GLU A 122 -30.91 -11.96 -15.18
CA GLU A 122 -31.37 -13.36 -15.09
C GLU A 122 -30.41 -14.28 -14.33
N LEU A 123 -29.15 -13.88 -14.17
CA LEU A 123 -28.13 -14.60 -13.40
C LEU A 123 -27.96 -14.03 -11.97
N LEU A 124 -28.70 -12.96 -11.64
CA LEU A 124 -28.73 -12.40 -10.28
C LEU A 124 -29.90 -13.03 -9.49
N ILE A 125 -29.71 -14.27 -9.04
CA ILE A 125 -30.75 -15.04 -8.35
C ILE A 125 -30.70 -14.76 -6.85
N GLY A 126 -31.85 -14.32 -6.29
CA GLY A 126 -32.00 -14.00 -4.88
C GLY A 126 -31.55 -12.59 -4.49
N PRO A 127 -31.51 -12.26 -3.19
CA PRO A 127 -31.23 -10.91 -2.69
C PRO A 127 -29.73 -10.62 -2.62
N VAL A 128 -29.00 -10.82 -3.74
CA VAL A 128 -27.52 -10.78 -3.81
C VAL A 128 -26.94 -9.47 -3.28
N GLN A 129 -27.50 -8.34 -3.71
CA GLN A 129 -26.99 -7.01 -3.29
C GLN A 129 -27.21 -6.77 -1.79
N ALA A 130 -28.39 -7.10 -1.29
CA ALA A 130 -28.71 -6.96 0.14
C ALA A 130 -27.79 -7.84 1.01
N ARG A 131 -27.52 -9.07 0.57
CA ARG A 131 -26.64 -9.99 1.28
C ARG A 131 -25.19 -9.51 1.26
N VAL A 132 -24.66 -9.01 0.14
CA VAL A 132 -23.34 -8.39 0.07
C VAL A 132 -23.27 -7.20 1.02
N GLN A 133 -24.28 -6.34 1.02
CA GLN A 133 -24.34 -5.20 1.93
C GLN A 133 -24.37 -5.63 3.40
N GLY A 134 -25.24 -6.58 3.75
CA GLY A 134 -25.36 -7.14 5.11
C GLY A 134 -24.09 -7.82 5.60
N TYR A 135 -23.31 -8.44 4.70
CA TYR A 135 -22.03 -9.06 5.04
C TYR A 135 -20.96 -8.03 5.42
N PHE A 136 -20.88 -6.90 4.71
CA PHE A 136 -19.84 -5.91 4.92
C PHE A 136 -20.20 -4.78 5.88
N ALA A 137 -21.47 -4.42 6.04
CA ALA A 137 -21.90 -3.31 6.88
C ALA A 137 -21.43 -3.45 8.35
N PRO A 138 -21.68 -4.56 9.05
CA PRO A 138 -21.22 -4.71 10.43
C PRO A 138 -19.68 -4.75 10.55
N ARG A 139 -19.00 -5.34 9.57
CA ARG A 139 -17.52 -5.38 9.54
C ARG A 139 -16.92 -3.98 9.37
N ARG A 140 -17.53 -3.16 8.52
CA ARG A 140 -17.13 -1.75 8.33
C ARG A 140 -17.37 -0.94 9.59
N ALA A 141 -18.55 -1.11 10.23
CA ALA A 141 -18.89 -0.41 11.46
C ALA A 141 -17.92 -0.77 12.60
N ALA A 142 -17.63 -2.05 12.81
CA ALA A 142 -16.72 -2.51 13.82
C ALA A 142 -15.27 -2.03 13.57
N ALA A 143 -14.79 -2.12 12.33
CA ALA A 143 -13.46 -1.64 11.96
C ALA A 143 -13.33 -0.11 12.08
N ARG A 144 -14.41 0.63 11.81
CA ARG A 144 -14.49 2.07 12.01
C ARG A 144 -14.41 2.43 13.50
N ALA A 145 -15.19 1.76 14.34
CA ALA A 145 -15.17 1.98 15.78
C ALA A 145 -13.78 1.72 16.39
N ALA A 146 -13.16 0.58 16.04
CA ALA A 146 -11.82 0.24 16.48
C ALA A 146 -10.75 1.26 16.01
N LEU A 147 -10.89 1.80 14.79
CA LEU A 147 -10.00 2.85 14.30
C LEU A 147 -10.14 4.14 15.12
N LEU A 148 -11.36 4.58 15.44
CA LEU A 148 -11.58 5.78 16.25
C LEU A 148 -11.03 5.60 17.67
N GLU A 149 -11.27 4.45 18.29
CA GLU A 149 -10.70 4.09 19.59
C GLU A 149 -9.16 4.12 19.55
N ALA A 150 -8.55 3.58 18.48
CA ALA A 150 -7.10 3.64 18.31
C ALA A 150 -6.57 5.07 18.21
N LEU A 151 -7.28 5.97 17.50
CA LEU A 151 -6.92 7.39 17.37
C LEU A 151 -7.13 8.17 18.70
N ASP A 152 -8.03 7.72 19.56
CA ASP A 152 -8.26 8.33 20.88
C ASP A 152 -7.28 7.81 21.95
N SER A 153 -6.49 6.79 21.63
CA SER A 153 -5.62 6.14 22.59
C SER A 153 -4.37 6.97 22.93
N PRO A 154 -3.88 6.90 24.18
CA PRO A 154 -2.59 7.48 24.56
C PRO A 154 -1.41 6.93 23.75
N ARG A 155 -1.57 5.74 23.16
CA ARG A 155 -0.58 5.12 22.27
C ARG A 155 -0.41 5.93 20.99
N TYR A 156 -1.50 6.37 20.39
CA TYR A 156 -1.47 7.19 19.17
C TYR A 156 -0.84 8.56 19.45
N THR A 157 -1.20 9.21 20.56
CA THR A 157 -0.60 10.48 20.97
C THR A 157 0.92 10.35 21.17
N ARG A 158 1.37 9.29 21.81
CA ARG A 158 2.81 9.01 21.97
C ARG A 158 3.50 8.78 20.63
N LEU A 159 2.88 8.02 19.73
CA LEU A 159 3.42 7.81 18.38
C LEU A 159 3.62 9.12 17.62
N LEU A 160 2.66 10.04 17.67
CA LEU A 160 2.79 11.37 17.05
C LEU A 160 3.93 12.18 17.67
N ALA A 161 4.00 12.25 18.99
CA ALA A 161 5.07 12.97 19.70
C ALA A 161 6.47 12.41 19.36
N GLU A 162 6.60 11.10 19.26
CA GLU A 162 7.87 10.47 18.86
C GLU A 162 8.23 10.72 17.39
N LEU A 163 7.25 10.69 16.49
CA LEU A 163 7.48 11.08 15.09
C LEU A 163 7.96 12.52 14.99
N ASP A 164 7.33 13.43 15.73
CA ASP A 164 7.73 14.84 15.77
C ASP A 164 9.13 15.01 16.33
N ARG A 165 9.46 14.35 17.45
CA ARG A 165 10.81 14.34 18.04
C ARG A 165 11.89 13.88 17.06
N VAL A 166 11.63 12.77 16.34
CA VAL A 166 12.61 12.20 15.41
C VAL A 166 12.75 13.06 14.15
N THR A 167 11.66 13.70 13.71
CA THR A 167 11.68 14.51 12.48
C THR A 167 12.12 15.96 12.71
N ALA A 168 11.99 16.51 13.91
CA ALA A 168 12.44 17.86 14.25
C ALA A 168 13.97 17.94 14.37
N GLY A 169 14.61 16.92 14.94
CA GLY A 169 16.05 16.89 15.15
C GLY A 169 16.88 16.45 13.91
N PRO A 170 18.20 16.48 14.03
CA PRO A 170 19.09 15.92 13.01
C PRO A 170 19.02 14.37 13.03
N ALA A 171 19.30 13.75 11.89
CA ALA A 171 19.48 12.29 11.82
C ALA A 171 20.77 11.88 12.57
N ARG A 172 20.66 10.84 13.40
CA ARG A 172 21.74 10.42 14.31
C ARG A 172 22.29 9.03 14.00
N GLY A 173 21.86 8.41 12.90
CA GLY A 173 22.36 7.10 12.50
C GLY A 173 23.79 7.17 11.96
N PRO A 174 24.51 6.04 11.95
CA PRO A 174 25.93 6.00 11.53
C PRO A 174 26.15 6.43 10.08
N LEU A 175 25.11 6.39 9.23
CA LEU A 175 25.17 6.83 7.83
C LEU A 175 24.53 8.21 7.60
N ALA A 176 24.17 8.95 8.65
CA ALA A 176 23.46 10.22 8.53
C ALA A 176 24.25 11.29 7.78
N GLY A 177 25.55 11.42 8.09
CA GLY A 177 26.45 12.41 7.49
C GLY A 177 26.98 12.02 6.10
N ALA A 178 26.81 10.78 5.68
CA ALA A 178 27.31 10.32 4.37
C ALA A 178 26.54 10.99 3.21
N PRO A 179 27.18 11.20 2.04
CA PRO A 179 26.50 11.79 0.89
C PRO A 179 25.27 10.97 0.46
N ALA A 180 24.13 11.64 0.29
CA ALA A 180 22.87 10.98 -0.07
C ALA A 180 22.97 10.17 -1.37
N ARG A 181 23.75 10.66 -2.34
CA ARG A 181 23.99 10.00 -3.64
C ARG A 181 24.66 8.64 -3.52
N ASP A 182 25.41 8.38 -2.45
CA ASP A 182 26.15 7.13 -2.25
C ASP A 182 25.31 6.11 -1.45
N VAL A 183 24.61 6.56 -0.43
CA VAL A 183 23.87 5.70 0.50
C VAL A 183 22.47 5.33 0.00
N LEU A 184 21.71 6.30 -0.52
CA LEU A 184 20.29 6.04 -0.86
C LEU A 184 20.13 5.07 -2.05
N PRO A 185 20.93 5.12 -3.13
CA PRO A 185 20.87 4.12 -4.20
C PRO A 185 21.15 2.70 -3.72
N ALA A 186 22.11 2.52 -2.80
CA ALA A 186 22.43 1.21 -2.22
C ALA A 186 21.25 0.64 -1.41
N ALA A 187 20.58 1.46 -0.60
CA ALA A 187 19.38 1.06 0.14
C ALA A 187 18.22 0.65 -0.78
N VAL A 188 17.99 1.40 -1.86
CA VAL A 188 16.98 1.05 -2.88
C VAL A 188 17.35 -0.24 -3.60
N ARG A 189 18.62 -0.44 -3.94
CA ARG A 189 19.13 -1.68 -4.53
C ARG A 189 18.84 -2.88 -3.63
N HIS A 190 19.10 -2.77 -2.33
CA HIS A 190 18.83 -3.83 -1.37
C HIS A 190 17.33 -4.18 -1.33
N ALA A 191 16.45 -3.18 -1.24
CA ALA A 191 15.01 -3.38 -1.26
C ALA A 191 14.53 -4.05 -2.57
N PHE A 192 15.09 -3.66 -3.71
CA PHE A 192 14.79 -4.28 -5.01
C PHE A 192 15.26 -5.74 -5.08
N GLN A 193 16.46 -6.04 -4.58
CA GLN A 193 16.98 -7.41 -4.55
C GLN A 193 16.08 -8.34 -3.73
N GLN A 194 15.52 -7.86 -2.62
CA GLN A 194 14.53 -8.62 -1.86
C GLN A 194 13.27 -8.91 -2.70
N ALA A 195 12.75 -7.90 -3.42
CA ALA A 195 11.61 -8.09 -4.32
C ALA A 195 11.93 -9.10 -5.45
N LYS A 196 13.16 -9.05 -6.00
CA LYS A 196 13.65 -9.98 -7.03
C LYS A 196 13.70 -11.42 -6.52
N ARG A 197 14.26 -11.64 -5.32
CA ARG A 197 14.30 -12.98 -4.69
C ARG A 197 12.89 -13.55 -4.47
N ARG A 198 11.96 -12.73 -3.96
CA ARG A 198 10.57 -13.13 -3.74
C ARG A 198 9.83 -13.43 -5.05
N MET A 199 10.04 -12.62 -6.09
CA MET A 199 9.45 -12.90 -7.41
C MET A 199 9.98 -14.22 -7.99
N ARG A 200 11.27 -14.51 -7.83
CA ARG A 200 11.85 -15.80 -8.25
C ARG A 200 11.17 -16.95 -7.50
N ARG A 201 11.03 -16.86 -6.18
CA ARG A 201 10.33 -17.88 -5.38
C ARG A 201 8.88 -18.06 -5.84
N ALA A 202 8.11 -16.98 -6.01
CA ALA A 202 6.72 -17.08 -6.44
C ALA A 202 6.55 -17.75 -7.81
N ARG A 203 7.52 -17.60 -8.71
CA ARG A 203 7.51 -18.26 -10.03
C ARG A 203 7.68 -19.78 -9.96
N HIS A 204 8.39 -20.27 -8.96
CA HIS A 204 8.62 -21.71 -8.74
C HIS A 204 7.63 -22.33 -7.74
N THR A 205 6.74 -21.54 -7.14
CA THR A 205 5.69 -22.06 -6.26
C THR A 205 4.56 -22.62 -7.11
N PRO A 206 4.03 -23.83 -6.83
CA PRO A 206 2.88 -24.40 -7.54
C PRO A 206 1.66 -23.47 -7.51
N ALA A 207 0.77 -23.58 -8.51
CA ALA A 207 -0.48 -22.81 -8.55
C ALA A 207 -1.34 -23.09 -7.31
N GLY A 208 -2.17 -22.11 -6.93
CA GLY A 208 -3.04 -22.20 -5.78
C GLY A 208 -2.64 -21.27 -4.63
N PRO A 209 -3.16 -21.50 -3.41
CA PRO A 209 -3.02 -20.58 -2.27
C PRO A 209 -1.57 -20.25 -1.90
N ALA A 210 -0.65 -21.20 -2.05
CA ALA A 210 0.77 -21.00 -1.78
C ALA A 210 1.40 -19.96 -2.72
N ARG A 211 1.03 -20.00 -4.03
CA ARG A 211 1.47 -19.00 -5.01
C ARG A 211 0.83 -17.64 -4.75
N ASP A 212 -0.45 -17.59 -4.40
CA ASP A 212 -1.15 -16.36 -4.03
C ASP A 212 -0.45 -15.67 -2.84
N ALA A 213 -0.11 -16.43 -1.81
CA ALA A 213 0.66 -15.93 -0.67
C ALA A 213 2.07 -15.45 -1.08
N ALA A 214 2.77 -16.16 -1.97
CA ALA A 214 4.07 -15.77 -2.46
C ALA A 214 4.00 -14.46 -3.29
N LEU A 215 2.99 -14.30 -4.16
CA LEU A 215 2.76 -13.08 -4.93
C LEU A 215 2.40 -11.90 -4.03
N HIS A 216 1.63 -12.12 -2.97
CA HIS A 216 1.39 -11.10 -1.95
C HIS A 216 2.69 -10.62 -1.27
N GLN A 217 3.66 -11.53 -1.01
CA GLN A 217 4.97 -11.12 -0.49
C GLN A 217 5.78 -10.33 -1.53
N VAL A 218 5.65 -10.64 -2.84
CA VAL A 218 6.24 -9.82 -3.92
C VAL A 218 5.65 -8.42 -3.90
N ARG A 219 4.31 -8.29 -3.83
CA ARG A 219 3.59 -6.99 -3.72
C ARG A 219 4.12 -6.15 -2.56
N LYS A 220 4.26 -6.75 -1.38
CA LYS A 220 4.84 -6.08 -0.19
C LYS A 220 6.26 -5.58 -0.44
N SER A 221 7.09 -6.36 -1.12
CA SER A 221 8.48 -6.00 -1.39
C SER A 221 8.63 -4.96 -2.49
N ALA A 222 7.84 -5.06 -3.57
CA ALA A 222 7.79 -4.06 -4.63
C ALA A 222 7.34 -2.70 -4.07
N ARG A 223 6.37 -2.69 -3.16
CA ARG A 223 5.95 -1.48 -2.45
C ARG A 223 7.08 -0.89 -1.60
N ARG A 224 7.85 -1.72 -0.89
CA ARG A 224 9.01 -1.23 -0.11
C ARG A 224 10.06 -0.61 -1.03
N ALA A 225 10.43 -1.29 -2.11
CA ALA A 225 11.38 -0.76 -3.09
C ALA A 225 10.87 0.54 -3.75
N ARG A 226 9.57 0.65 -3.99
CA ARG A 226 8.93 1.88 -4.46
C ARG A 226 9.12 3.02 -3.48
N TYR A 227 8.77 2.83 -2.20
CA TYR A 227 8.83 3.89 -1.18
C TYR A 227 10.27 4.30 -0.88
N ALA A 228 11.21 3.35 -0.89
CA ALA A 228 12.63 3.65 -0.80
C ALA A 228 13.09 4.55 -1.96
N ALA A 229 12.65 4.27 -3.18
CA ALA A 229 12.96 5.10 -4.33
C ALA A 229 12.22 6.46 -4.33
N GLU A 230 11.03 6.55 -3.76
CA GLU A 230 10.33 7.82 -3.55
C GLU A 230 11.13 8.72 -2.59
N ALA A 231 11.64 8.17 -1.48
CA ALA A 231 12.51 8.89 -0.56
C ALA A 231 13.84 9.31 -1.24
N ALA A 232 14.51 8.38 -1.91
CA ALA A 232 15.74 8.68 -2.64
C ALA A 232 15.54 9.71 -3.76
N SER A 233 14.32 9.92 -4.24
CA SER A 233 14.03 10.89 -5.29
C SER A 233 14.07 12.35 -4.82
N LEU A 234 14.18 12.60 -3.53
CA LEU A 234 14.39 13.94 -2.97
C LEU A 234 15.84 14.39 -3.08
N ALA A 235 16.79 13.45 -3.21
CA ALA A 235 18.20 13.70 -3.46
C ALA A 235 18.58 13.31 -4.91
N GLU A 236 19.84 13.48 -5.27
CA GLU A 236 20.38 13.01 -6.55
C GLU A 236 20.72 11.51 -6.50
N PRO A 237 20.49 10.74 -7.57
CA PRO A 237 19.92 11.10 -8.88
C PRO A 237 18.37 11.00 -8.94
N GLY A 238 17.68 11.99 -8.46
CA GLY A 238 16.24 11.99 -8.22
C GLY A 238 15.33 11.62 -9.42
N LYS A 239 15.72 11.96 -10.65
CA LYS A 239 14.94 11.62 -11.87
C LYS A 239 14.89 10.10 -12.10
N GLN A 240 16.02 9.41 -11.92
CA GLN A 240 16.12 7.96 -12.08
C GLN A 240 15.36 7.22 -10.98
N ALA A 241 15.49 7.67 -9.73
CA ALA A 241 14.76 7.14 -8.60
C ALA A 241 13.23 7.25 -8.81
N ARG A 242 12.73 8.41 -9.26
CA ARG A 242 11.30 8.60 -9.63
C ARG A 242 10.86 7.66 -10.77
N ARG A 243 11.70 7.47 -11.79
CA ARG A 243 11.43 6.51 -12.87
C ARG A 243 11.28 5.09 -12.34
N PHE A 244 12.20 4.67 -11.50
CA PHE A 244 12.15 3.35 -10.88
C PHE A 244 10.94 3.19 -9.96
N ALA A 245 10.61 4.17 -9.13
CA ALA A 245 9.42 4.16 -8.29
C ALA A 245 8.12 3.96 -9.11
N ARG A 246 8.02 4.61 -10.28
CA ARG A 246 6.89 4.39 -11.21
C ARG A 246 6.81 2.95 -11.74
N GLN A 247 7.96 2.31 -12.04
CA GLN A 247 7.96 0.90 -12.45
C GLN A 247 7.51 -0.02 -11.31
N MET A 248 7.99 0.22 -10.10
CA MET A 248 7.55 -0.55 -8.92
C MET A 248 6.07 -0.31 -8.58
N LYS A 249 5.53 0.90 -8.85
CA LYS A 249 4.10 1.18 -8.73
C LYS A 249 3.28 0.29 -9.67
N LYS A 250 3.70 0.12 -10.93
CA LYS A 250 3.02 -0.76 -11.90
C LYS A 250 2.98 -2.21 -11.41
N VAL A 251 4.10 -2.73 -10.91
CA VAL A 251 4.16 -4.08 -10.33
C VAL A 251 3.22 -4.19 -9.13
N GLN A 252 3.23 -3.19 -8.26
CA GLN A 252 2.39 -3.15 -7.07
C GLN A 252 0.89 -3.10 -7.42
N SER A 253 0.49 -2.34 -8.47
CA SER A 253 -0.91 -2.27 -8.92
C SER A 253 -1.40 -3.62 -9.39
N VAL A 254 -0.73 -4.23 -10.38
CA VAL A 254 -1.17 -5.53 -10.93
C VAL A 254 -1.23 -6.63 -9.87
N LEU A 255 -0.26 -6.67 -8.96
CA LEU A 255 -0.30 -7.60 -7.82
C LEU A 255 -1.30 -7.16 -6.74
N GLY A 256 -1.75 -5.90 -6.76
CA GLY A 256 -2.87 -5.42 -5.98
C GLY A 256 -4.17 -6.03 -6.46
N ASP A 257 -4.45 -5.82 -7.74
CA ASP A 257 -5.65 -6.35 -8.40
C ASP A 257 -5.77 -7.88 -8.24
N GLN A 258 -4.64 -8.60 -8.40
CA GLN A 258 -4.60 -10.05 -8.17
C GLN A 258 -4.95 -10.42 -6.71
N HIS A 259 -4.40 -9.71 -5.75
CA HIS A 259 -4.67 -9.98 -4.33
C HIS A 259 -6.11 -9.65 -3.95
N ASP A 260 -6.64 -8.55 -4.45
CA ASP A 260 -8.00 -8.10 -4.18
C ASP A 260 -9.02 -9.11 -4.78
N ALA A 261 -8.73 -9.67 -5.97
CA ALA A 261 -9.51 -10.76 -6.55
C ALA A 261 -9.46 -12.07 -5.73
N VAL A 262 -8.30 -12.42 -5.17
CA VAL A 262 -8.19 -13.59 -4.27
C VAL A 262 -9.05 -13.41 -3.02
N LEU A 263 -9.09 -12.21 -2.44
CA LEU A 263 -9.94 -11.92 -1.30
C LEU A 263 -11.44 -11.88 -1.69
N ALA A 264 -11.76 -11.33 -2.85
CA ALA A 264 -13.12 -11.30 -3.38
C ALA A 264 -13.66 -12.72 -3.66
N ARG A 265 -12.82 -13.60 -4.23
CA ARG A 265 -13.13 -15.02 -4.40
C ARG A 265 -13.49 -15.70 -3.08
N GLN A 266 -12.73 -15.45 -2.03
CA GLN A 266 -13.02 -16.00 -0.70
C GLN A 266 -14.33 -15.44 -0.13
N ALA A 267 -14.55 -14.12 -0.22
CA ALA A 267 -15.77 -13.50 0.26
C ALA A 267 -17.02 -13.98 -0.53
N ALA A 268 -16.91 -14.17 -1.84
CA ALA A 268 -17.96 -14.75 -2.66
C ALA A 268 -18.32 -16.17 -2.20
N ARG A 269 -17.33 -17.00 -1.87
CA ARG A 269 -17.57 -18.33 -1.31
C ARG A 269 -18.28 -18.26 0.04
N ASP A 270 -17.82 -17.41 0.95
CA ASP A 270 -18.43 -17.27 2.28
C ASP A 270 -19.87 -16.79 2.17
N LEU A 271 -20.15 -15.85 1.25
CA LEU A 271 -21.51 -15.38 0.94
C LEU A 271 -22.39 -16.50 0.39
N GLY A 272 -21.87 -17.32 -0.53
CA GLY A 272 -22.57 -18.46 -1.10
C GLY A 272 -22.93 -19.51 -0.05
N ILE A 273 -21.98 -19.84 0.85
CA ILE A 273 -22.24 -20.75 1.98
C ILE A 273 -23.31 -20.16 2.88
N GLY A 274 -23.24 -18.87 3.23
CA GLY A 274 -24.23 -18.19 4.06
C GLY A 274 -25.62 -18.13 3.40
N ALA A 275 -25.70 -17.95 2.08
CA ALA A 275 -26.96 -18.01 1.33
C ALA A 275 -27.57 -19.41 1.39
N HIS A 276 -26.80 -20.45 1.12
CA HIS A 276 -27.23 -21.84 1.19
C HIS A 276 -27.77 -22.20 2.57
N LEU A 277 -27.05 -21.87 3.63
CA LEU A 277 -27.47 -22.12 5.02
C LEU A 277 -28.76 -21.37 5.41
N ALA A 278 -29.06 -20.27 4.72
CA ALA A 278 -30.32 -19.51 4.89
C ALA A 278 -31.46 -20.01 3.99
N GLY A 279 -31.31 -21.11 3.25
CA GLY A 279 -32.29 -21.61 2.30
C GLY A 279 -32.39 -20.80 1.01
N GLU A 280 -31.42 -19.93 0.73
CA GLU A 280 -31.38 -19.10 -0.49
C GLU A 280 -30.52 -19.75 -1.58
N ASN A 281 -30.72 -19.29 -2.83
CA ASN A 281 -29.93 -19.78 -3.96
C ASN A 281 -28.51 -19.24 -3.94
N ALA A 282 -27.51 -20.12 -4.07
CA ALA A 282 -26.08 -19.79 -4.04
C ALA A 282 -25.45 -19.63 -5.45
N PHE A 283 -26.21 -19.78 -6.53
CA PHE A 283 -25.70 -19.79 -7.91
C PHE A 283 -24.88 -18.53 -8.26
N THR A 284 -25.42 -17.36 -7.99
CA THR A 284 -24.74 -16.08 -8.32
C THR A 284 -23.40 -15.95 -7.61
N TYR A 285 -23.26 -16.45 -6.39
CA TYR A 285 -21.99 -16.41 -5.65
C TYR A 285 -20.96 -17.38 -6.21
N GLY A 286 -21.40 -18.55 -6.71
CA GLY A 286 -20.52 -19.46 -7.45
C GLY A 286 -19.98 -18.87 -8.74
N LEU A 287 -20.86 -18.19 -9.51
CA LEU A 287 -20.48 -17.45 -10.71
C LEU A 287 -19.48 -16.34 -10.40
N LEU A 288 -19.71 -15.59 -9.32
CA LEU A 288 -18.81 -14.52 -8.88
C LEU A 288 -17.45 -15.08 -8.42
N GLN A 289 -17.45 -16.19 -7.67
CA GLN A 289 -16.22 -16.86 -7.24
C GLN A 289 -15.35 -17.28 -8.44
N GLU A 290 -15.95 -17.87 -9.47
CA GLU A 290 -15.23 -18.29 -10.67
C GLU A 290 -14.72 -17.11 -11.48
N ARG A 291 -15.51 -16.04 -11.62
CA ARG A 291 -15.08 -14.80 -12.28
C ARG A 291 -13.85 -14.19 -11.61
N GLU A 292 -13.84 -14.12 -10.29
CA GLU A 292 -12.71 -13.62 -9.51
C GLU A 292 -11.49 -14.54 -9.61
N HIS A 293 -11.68 -15.86 -9.68
CA HIS A 293 -10.61 -16.80 -9.92
C HIS A 293 -9.92 -16.54 -11.26
N GLN A 294 -10.68 -16.45 -12.34
CA GLN A 294 -10.16 -16.17 -13.67
C GLN A 294 -9.50 -14.77 -13.75
N TYR A 295 -10.07 -13.78 -13.07
CA TYR A 295 -9.46 -12.45 -13.01
C TYR A 295 -8.11 -12.48 -12.28
N ALA A 296 -8.01 -13.17 -11.15
CA ALA A 296 -6.75 -13.34 -10.42
C ALA A 296 -5.66 -14.02 -11.27
N GLU A 297 -6.02 -15.06 -12.06
CA GLU A 297 -5.08 -15.73 -12.96
C GLU A 297 -4.59 -14.82 -14.08
N ARG A 298 -5.47 -14.05 -14.71
CA ARG A 298 -5.09 -13.04 -15.72
C ARG A 298 -4.12 -12.02 -15.12
N ARG A 299 -4.43 -11.46 -13.94
CA ARG A 299 -3.54 -10.51 -13.24
C ARG A 299 -2.20 -11.14 -12.87
N GLN A 300 -2.16 -12.42 -12.52
CA GLN A 300 -0.91 -13.15 -12.28
C GLN A 300 -0.05 -13.24 -13.55
N ALA A 301 -0.64 -13.51 -14.70
CA ALA A 301 0.07 -13.52 -15.98
C ALA A 301 0.64 -12.13 -16.31
N ASP A 302 -0.18 -11.08 -16.16
CA ASP A 302 0.23 -9.69 -16.36
C ASP A 302 1.38 -9.28 -15.42
N ALA A 303 1.35 -9.73 -14.16
CA ALA A 303 2.40 -9.43 -13.20
C ALA A 303 3.78 -9.92 -13.64
N ARG A 304 3.85 -11.07 -14.35
CA ARG A 304 5.10 -11.58 -14.92
C ARG A 304 5.64 -10.65 -16.01
N HIS A 305 4.74 -10.14 -16.85
CA HIS A 305 5.12 -9.21 -17.93
C HIS A 305 5.58 -7.86 -17.38
N VAL A 306 4.79 -7.28 -16.49
CA VAL A 306 5.10 -5.98 -15.86
C VAL A 306 6.39 -6.06 -15.05
N TRP A 307 6.63 -7.17 -14.33
CA TRP A 307 7.88 -7.41 -13.62
C TRP A 307 9.09 -7.44 -14.55
N ARG A 308 9.04 -8.19 -15.66
CA ARG A 308 10.14 -8.24 -16.64
C ARG A 308 10.50 -6.85 -17.17
N ARG A 309 9.51 -6.00 -17.42
CA ARG A 309 9.74 -4.61 -17.86
C ARG A 309 10.36 -3.75 -16.76
N ALA A 310 9.84 -3.85 -15.53
CA ALA A 310 10.29 -3.08 -14.39
C ALA A 310 11.73 -3.45 -13.97
N ALA A 311 12.10 -4.71 -14.11
CA ALA A 311 13.42 -5.24 -13.75
C ALA A 311 14.51 -5.04 -14.81
N ARG A 312 14.25 -4.32 -15.91
CA ARG A 312 15.26 -4.05 -16.96
C ARG A 312 16.45 -3.25 -16.43
N PRO A 313 17.69 -3.52 -16.88
CA PRO A 313 18.90 -2.83 -16.43
C PRO A 313 18.80 -1.31 -16.50
N ARG A 314 18.17 -0.76 -17.56
CA ARG A 314 18.01 0.70 -17.74
C ARG A 314 17.27 1.40 -16.60
N HIS A 315 16.47 0.68 -15.80
CA HIS A 315 15.76 1.23 -14.64
C HIS A 315 16.56 1.12 -13.35
N ARG A 316 17.69 0.38 -13.35
CA ARG A 316 18.45 0.00 -12.16
C ARG A 316 19.91 0.47 -12.15
N ARG A 317 20.45 0.89 -13.32
CA ARG A 317 21.87 1.30 -13.45
C ARG A 317 22.28 2.34 -12.41
N TRP A 318 21.40 3.30 -12.14
CA TRP A 318 21.64 4.36 -11.16
C TRP A 318 21.84 3.86 -9.71
N MET A 319 21.45 2.63 -9.40
CA MET A 319 21.65 2.03 -8.08
C MET A 319 23.05 1.43 -7.91
N ASN A 320 23.78 1.29 -8.99
CA ASN A 320 25.13 0.71 -9.01
C ASN A 320 26.23 1.79 -9.08
N THR A 321 25.87 3.05 -9.17
CA THR A 321 26.77 4.18 -9.07
C THR A 321 27.07 4.42 -7.58
N ALA A 322 27.87 3.53 -6.99
CA ALA A 322 28.48 3.74 -5.70
C ALA A 322 29.98 3.70 -5.91
N ALA A 323 30.61 4.78 -5.50
CA ALA A 323 32.04 4.95 -5.28
C ALA A 323 32.96 4.60 -6.49
N GLY A 324 33.24 5.59 -7.35
CA GLY A 324 34.54 5.84 -7.86
C GLY A 324 35.20 6.88 -6.96
#